data_8d9cbf3b8a63b0bb0afa3ed4de8d7493
#
_entry.id   8d9cbf3b8a63b0bb0afa3ed4de8d7493
#
_cell.length_a   1.000
_cell.length_b   1.000
_cell.length_c   1.000
_cell.angle_alpha   90.00
_cell.angle_beta   90.00
_cell.angle_gamma   90.00
#
_symmetry.space_group_name_H-M   'P 1'
#
loop_
_entity.id
_entity.type
_entity.pdbx_description
1 polymer ?
#
loop_
_entity_poly.entity_id
_entity_poly.type
_entity_poly.pdbx_seq_one_letter_code
_entity_poly.pdbx_strand_id
1 'polypeptide(L)'
;MNMKGYILLASLLLPAALMAQPATSGQYTYTGAPVNLTEHTFKCDHLLKLQGTDKEAYQGMDIWGDYIFSCQNSGWLTVYKIDGEKITRECKPFKLASYDKVNHANVVIFGRTFYDKDDRFPLLYVSQCNRNPINGRKDVLYVERVANDLKSSELVQTIYFKDTDHLFGYALQWVIDPDNNYLYGYGNTVDNTNALNRHRIVKFRIPKLNESTDGLVTLTKDDLLENYLIEDTYQTHFNPIGQGLFIKNGQLFMPTGFGKEKQPSILYVWNLNTRTMQNVIDLTKATFGELEDCAYYKGDLYIQAQGDLFRLTF
;
A
#
# COMPACT_ATOMS: atom_id res chain seq x y z
N MET A 1 -62.63 42.73 21.83
CA MET A 1 -62.10 41.34 22.01
C MET A 1 -60.83 41.22 21.15
N ASN A 2 -59.64 41.46 21.76
CA ASN A 2 -58.35 41.48 21.07
C ASN A 2 -57.71 40.11 21.18
N MET A 3 -57.54 39.41 20.06
CA MET A 3 -56.69 38.21 19.95
C MET A 3 -55.31 38.62 19.58
N LYS A 4 -54.37 38.49 20.49
CA LYS A 4 -52.94 38.63 20.24
C LYS A 4 -52.42 37.33 19.63
N GLY A 5 -51.99 37.38 18.35
CA GLY A 5 -51.31 36.27 17.72
C GLY A 5 -49.85 36.20 18.20
N TYR A 6 -49.43 35.06 18.75
CA TYR A 6 -48.03 34.74 19.04
C TYR A 6 -47.37 34.17 17.80
N ILE A 7 -46.37 34.88 17.27
CA ILE A 7 -45.49 34.37 16.23
C ILE A 7 -44.42 33.54 16.94
N LEU A 8 -44.44 32.24 16.74
CA LEU A 8 -43.38 31.33 17.18
C LEU A 8 -42.23 31.40 16.15
N LEU A 9 -41.13 32.08 16.51
CA LEU A 9 -39.89 32.00 15.75
C LEU A 9 -39.24 30.64 16.06
N ALA A 10 -39.34 29.71 15.12
CA ALA A 10 -38.54 28.50 15.15
C ALA A 10 -37.14 28.86 14.67
N SER A 11 -36.18 28.97 15.59
CA SER A 11 -34.76 29.08 15.27
C SER A 11 -34.25 27.71 14.74
N LEU A 12 -34.09 27.62 13.44
CA LEU A 12 -33.35 26.52 12.79
C LEU A 12 -31.88 26.64 13.21
N LEU A 13 -31.49 25.88 14.21
CA LEU A 13 -30.09 25.57 14.47
C LEU A 13 -29.59 24.64 13.34
N LEU A 14 -29.00 25.23 12.33
CA LEU A 14 -28.10 24.49 11.38
C LEU A 14 -26.96 23.90 12.20
N PRO A 15 -26.69 22.59 12.09
CA PRO A 15 -25.46 22.05 12.67
C PRO A 15 -24.29 22.77 11.97
N ALA A 16 -23.48 23.46 12.76
CA ALA A 16 -22.20 23.98 12.31
C ALA A 16 -21.43 22.75 11.83
N ALA A 17 -21.26 22.63 10.51
CA ALA A 17 -20.30 21.71 9.94
C ALA A 17 -18.96 22.07 10.60
N LEU A 18 -18.43 21.15 11.41
CA LEU A 18 -17.06 21.25 11.89
C LEU A 18 -16.18 21.23 10.64
N MET A 19 -15.87 22.40 10.11
CA MET A 19 -14.82 22.57 9.14
C MET A 19 -13.56 22.08 9.85
N ALA A 20 -13.04 20.91 9.46
CA ALA A 20 -11.74 20.46 9.89
C ALA A 20 -10.77 21.62 9.62
N GLN A 21 -10.21 22.20 10.68
CA GLN A 21 -9.18 23.23 10.50
C GLN A 21 -8.07 22.64 9.65
N PRO A 22 -7.58 23.35 8.62
CA PRO A 22 -6.42 22.88 7.88
C PRO A 22 -5.33 22.57 8.90
N ALA A 23 -4.81 21.35 8.89
CA ALA A 23 -3.75 20.95 9.78
C ALA A 23 -2.69 22.05 9.75
N THR A 24 -2.51 22.73 10.87
CA THR A 24 -1.42 23.68 11.01
C THR A 24 -0.15 22.98 10.54
N SER A 25 0.76 23.66 9.88
CA SER A 25 2.06 23.18 9.41
C SER A 25 2.91 22.62 10.56
N GLY A 26 2.32 21.71 11.33
CA GLY A 26 2.87 21.06 12.47
C GLY A 26 3.79 19.93 12.06
N GLN A 27 4.79 19.72 12.86
CA GLN A 27 5.73 18.61 12.71
C GLN A 27 5.00 17.27 12.87
N TYR A 28 5.00 16.45 11.83
CA TYR A 28 4.61 15.05 11.92
C TYR A 28 5.86 14.23 12.26
N THR A 29 6.39 14.44 13.45
CA THR A 29 7.46 13.61 13.99
C THR A 29 6.85 12.60 14.95
N TYR A 30 7.32 11.36 14.89
CA TYR A 30 6.91 10.34 15.84
C TYR A 30 7.29 10.78 17.28
N THR A 31 6.30 10.93 18.14
CA THR A 31 6.48 11.48 19.49
C THR A 31 6.23 10.46 20.60
N GLY A 32 5.84 9.23 20.26
CA GLY A 32 5.51 8.20 21.23
C GLY A 32 4.77 7.01 20.63
N ALA A 33 4.22 6.15 21.48
CA ALA A 33 3.43 5.02 21.01
C ALA A 33 2.18 5.49 20.26
N PRO A 34 1.85 4.89 19.10
CA PRO A 34 0.62 5.18 18.40
C PRO A 34 -0.59 4.80 19.24
N VAL A 35 -1.70 5.46 18.99
CA VAL A 35 -2.98 5.08 19.59
C VAL A 35 -3.55 3.91 18.82
N ASN A 36 -3.72 2.76 19.46
CA ASN A 36 -4.51 1.67 18.90
C ASN A 36 -5.98 2.09 18.89
N LEU A 37 -6.59 2.06 17.71
CA LEU A 37 -8.00 2.40 17.53
C LEU A 37 -8.94 1.22 17.77
N THR A 38 -8.39 0.02 17.88
CA THR A 38 -9.12 -1.20 18.23
C THR A 38 -8.54 -1.83 19.47
N GLU A 39 -9.39 -2.17 20.41
CA GLU A 39 -9.06 -2.95 21.61
C GLU A 39 -8.93 -4.46 21.29
N HIS A 40 -8.85 -4.83 20.02
CA HIS A 40 -8.75 -6.22 19.62
C HIS A 40 -7.38 -6.80 20.03
N THR A 41 -7.44 -7.86 20.80
CA THR A 41 -6.30 -8.72 20.96
C THR A 41 -6.04 -9.43 19.65
N PHE A 42 -4.82 -9.41 19.18
CA PHE A 42 -4.38 -10.20 18.04
C PHE A 42 -3.36 -11.24 18.46
N LYS A 43 -3.32 -12.34 17.72
CA LYS A 43 -2.25 -13.32 17.80
C LYS A 43 -1.33 -13.16 16.61
N CYS A 44 -0.02 -13.10 16.85
CA CYS A 44 0.99 -13.02 15.80
C CYS A 44 1.86 -14.27 15.88
N ASP A 45 1.73 -15.15 14.89
CA ASP A 45 2.50 -16.37 14.76
C ASP A 45 3.63 -16.19 13.76
N HIS A 46 4.88 -16.43 14.16
CA HIS A 46 5.98 -16.57 13.22
C HIS A 46 5.84 -17.90 12.47
N LEU A 47 5.79 -17.84 11.13
CA LEU A 47 5.55 -19.02 10.30
C LEU A 47 6.85 -19.63 9.77
N LEU A 48 7.69 -18.83 9.15
CA LEU A 48 8.99 -19.28 8.62
C LEU A 48 9.89 -18.10 8.29
N LYS A 49 11.18 -18.39 8.12
CA LYS A 49 12.14 -17.50 7.49
C LYS A 49 12.11 -17.74 5.97
N LEU A 50 11.88 -16.68 5.20
CA LEU A 50 11.86 -16.71 3.75
C LEU A 50 13.25 -17.00 3.19
N GLN A 51 13.29 -17.61 2.01
CA GLN A 51 14.53 -18.05 1.34
C GLN A 51 14.61 -17.43 -0.05
N GLY A 52 14.97 -16.15 -0.10
CA GLY A 52 15.21 -15.39 -1.33
C GLY A 52 16.67 -15.49 -1.82
N THR A 53 17.13 -14.46 -2.54
CA THR A 53 18.54 -14.29 -2.89
C THR A 53 19.31 -13.65 -1.75
N ASP A 54 20.56 -14.00 -1.60
CA ASP A 54 21.45 -13.33 -0.65
C ASP A 54 21.65 -11.86 -1.04
N LYS A 55 21.78 -10.98 -0.06
CA LYS A 55 22.10 -9.54 -0.18
C LYS A 55 20.98 -8.64 -0.74
N GLU A 56 19.78 -9.17 -0.99
CA GLU A 56 18.64 -8.37 -1.39
C GLU A 56 17.62 -8.30 -0.23
N ALA A 57 17.22 -7.09 0.15
CA ALA A 57 16.19 -6.90 1.18
C ALA A 57 14.83 -7.40 0.66
N TYR A 58 14.05 -8.00 1.53
CA TYR A 58 12.67 -8.36 1.25
C TYR A 58 11.82 -7.10 1.17
N GLN A 59 10.79 -7.13 0.33
CA GLN A 59 9.95 -5.97 0.01
C GLN A 59 8.49 -6.39 -0.15
N GLY A 60 7.90 -6.24 -1.32
CA GLY A 60 6.50 -6.50 -1.59
C GLY A 60 6.09 -7.97 -1.46
N MET A 61 4.84 -8.21 -1.08
CA MET A 61 4.27 -9.55 -0.96
C MET A 61 2.79 -9.54 -1.31
N ASP A 62 2.33 -10.57 -2.04
CA ASP A 62 0.90 -10.86 -2.16
C ASP A 62 0.63 -12.37 -2.20
N ILE A 63 -0.63 -12.74 -2.05
CA ILE A 63 -1.09 -14.13 -2.05
C ILE A 63 -2.18 -14.32 -3.10
N TRP A 64 -1.95 -15.27 -4.03
CA TRP A 64 -2.93 -15.71 -5.00
C TRP A 64 -3.24 -17.18 -4.85
N GLY A 65 -4.51 -17.53 -4.60
CA GLY A 65 -4.88 -18.88 -4.23
C GLY A 65 -4.11 -19.35 -2.99
N ASP A 66 -3.40 -20.46 -3.11
CA ASP A 66 -2.54 -20.96 -2.03
C ASP A 66 -1.04 -20.65 -2.27
N TYR A 67 -0.72 -19.59 -3.04
CA TYR A 67 0.66 -19.22 -3.38
C TYR A 67 1.00 -17.82 -2.86
N ILE A 68 2.08 -17.75 -2.06
CA ILE A 68 2.68 -16.50 -1.58
C ILE A 68 3.76 -16.09 -2.58
N PHE A 69 3.67 -14.87 -3.08
CA PHE A 69 4.66 -14.23 -3.94
C PHE A 69 5.42 -13.21 -3.10
N SER A 70 6.66 -13.51 -2.79
CA SER A 70 7.55 -12.65 -1.99
C SER A 70 8.60 -12.03 -2.90
N CYS A 71 8.60 -10.71 -2.98
CA CYS A 71 9.53 -9.94 -3.79
C CYS A 71 10.65 -9.37 -2.92
N GLN A 72 11.84 -9.25 -3.49
CA GLN A 72 12.98 -8.57 -2.91
C GLN A 72 13.35 -7.37 -3.76
N ASN A 73 14.19 -6.49 -3.23
CA ASN A 73 14.80 -5.39 -3.97
C ASN A 73 15.25 -5.84 -5.36
N SER A 74 15.38 -4.89 -6.27
CA SER A 74 15.75 -5.11 -7.66
C SER A 74 14.71 -5.89 -8.48
N GLY A 75 13.63 -6.43 -7.87
CA GLY A 75 12.62 -7.25 -8.55
C GLY A 75 13.00 -8.73 -8.63
N TRP A 76 13.60 -9.30 -7.59
CA TRP A 76 13.69 -10.73 -7.42
C TRP A 76 12.39 -11.28 -6.81
N LEU A 77 11.87 -12.37 -7.36
CA LEU A 77 10.64 -13.00 -6.91
C LEU A 77 10.88 -14.45 -6.48
N THR A 78 10.31 -14.82 -5.33
CA THR A 78 10.28 -16.19 -4.83
C THR A 78 8.85 -16.57 -4.50
N VAL A 79 8.42 -17.76 -4.86
CA VAL A 79 7.05 -18.23 -4.62
C VAL A 79 7.06 -19.37 -3.61
N TYR A 80 6.10 -19.33 -2.69
CA TYR A 80 5.86 -20.38 -1.70
C TYR A 80 4.45 -20.90 -1.85
N LYS A 81 4.24 -22.16 -1.51
CA LYS A 81 2.92 -22.82 -1.50
C LYS A 81 2.47 -23.05 -0.07
N ILE A 82 1.24 -22.69 0.22
CA ILE A 82 0.54 -22.98 1.48
C ILE A 82 -0.21 -24.30 1.31
N ASP A 83 0.04 -25.26 2.19
CA ASP A 83 -0.67 -26.53 2.26
C ASP A 83 -1.03 -26.82 3.72
N GLY A 84 -2.22 -26.39 4.12
CA GLY A 84 -2.63 -26.34 5.53
C GLY A 84 -1.70 -25.44 6.36
N GLU A 85 -1.09 -25.99 7.38
CA GLU A 85 -0.11 -25.27 8.23
C GLU A 85 1.33 -25.29 7.65
N LYS A 86 1.54 -26.03 6.56
CA LYS A 86 2.86 -26.14 5.95
C LYS A 86 3.01 -25.12 4.82
N ILE A 87 4.12 -24.38 4.87
CA ILE A 87 4.51 -23.46 3.79
C ILE A 87 5.85 -23.93 3.24
N THR A 88 5.91 -24.16 1.93
CA THR A 88 7.10 -24.66 1.25
C THR A 88 7.47 -23.78 0.08
N ARG A 89 8.76 -23.57 -0.14
CA ARG A 89 9.25 -22.86 -1.32
C ARG A 89 8.94 -23.67 -2.57
N GLU A 90 8.21 -23.07 -3.52
CA GLU A 90 7.77 -23.70 -4.77
C GLU A 90 8.79 -23.55 -5.88
N CYS A 91 9.53 -22.43 -5.92
CA CYS A 91 10.54 -22.17 -6.94
C CYS A 91 11.81 -21.56 -6.35
N LYS A 92 12.92 -21.60 -7.10
CA LYS A 92 14.11 -20.80 -6.83
C LYS A 92 13.78 -19.33 -7.13
N PRO A 93 14.47 -18.37 -6.45
CA PRO A 93 14.34 -16.97 -6.80
C PRO A 93 14.64 -16.73 -8.29
N PHE A 94 13.81 -15.93 -8.95
CA PHE A 94 14.01 -15.52 -10.32
C PHE A 94 13.79 -14.01 -10.48
N LYS A 95 14.30 -13.44 -11.56
CA LYS A 95 14.15 -12.02 -11.87
C LYS A 95 12.83 -11.78 -12.57
N LEU A 96 12.08 -10.78 -12.10
CA LEU A 96 10.98 -10.21 -12.85
C LEU A 96 11.49 -9.53 -14.13
N ALA A 97 10.64 -9.35 -15.13
CA ALA A 97 11.02 -8.63 -16.35
C ALA A 97 11.33 -7.15 -16.07
N SER A 98 10.72 -6.57 -15.02
CA SER A 98 11.03 -5.23 -14.50
C SER A 98 12.29 -5.18 -13.62
N TYR A 99 13.08 -6.24 -13.55
CA TYR A 99 14.31 -6.26 -12.74
C TYR A 99 15.24 -5.10 -13.10
N ASP A 100 15.57 -4.30 -12.10
CA ASP A 100 16.59 -3.25 -12.18
C ASP A 100 17.18 -3.02 -10.78
N LYS A 101 18.48 -2.67 -10.70
CA LYS A 101 19.17 -2.42 -9.44
C LYS A 101 18.56 -1.29 -8.59
N VAL A 102 17.79 -0.40 -9.20
CA VAL A 102 17.10 0.70 -8.51
C VAL A 102 15.60 0.45 -8.37
N ASN A 103 15.09 -0.70 -8.77
CA ASN A 103 13.72 -1.10 -8.50
C ASN A 103 13.57 -1.52 -7.03
N HIS A 104 12.75 -0.81 -6.27
CA HIS A 104 12.52 -1.16 -4.85
C HIS A 104 11.52 -2.30 -4.69
N ALA A 105 10.57 -2.44 -5.62
CA ALA A 105 9.54 -3.49 -5.64
C ALA A 105 8.79 -3.62 -4.29
N ASN A 106 8.53 -2.48 -3.63
CA ASN A 106 8.03 -2.42 -2.26
C ASN A 106 6.57 -2.80 -2.10
N VAL A 107 5.79 -2.79 -3.17
CA VAL A 107 4.42 -3.30 -3.21
C VAL A 107 4.30 -4.28 -4.36
N VAL A 108 3.74 -5.43 -4.09
CA VAL A 108 3.41 -6.45 -5.07
C VAL A 108 1.97 -6.88 -4.83
N ILE A 109 1.11 -6.79 -5.84
CA ILE A 109 -0.31 -7.12 -5.70
C ILE A 109 -0.88 -7.73 -6.98
N PHE A 110 -1.70 -8.76 -6.86
CA PHE A 110 -2.40 -9.36 -7.98
C PHE A 110 -3.66 -8.60 -8.39
N GLY A 111 -3.81 -8.41 -9.70
CA GLY A 111 -5.08 -7.99 -10.29
C GLY A 111 -6.11 -9.12 -10.37
N ARG A 112 -7.18 -8.87 -11.16
CA ARG A 112 -8.20 -9.88 -11.50
C ARG A 112 -8.15 -10.28 -12.98
N THR A 113 -7.31 -9.60 -13.77
CA THR A 113 -7.17 -9.84 -15.20
C THR A 113 -6.06 -10.85 -15.45
N PHE A 114 -6.37 -11.87 -16.22
CA PHE A 114 -5.38 -12.78 -16.78
C PHE A 114 -4.96 -12.26 -18.16
N TYR A 115 -3.68 -12.38 -18.50
CA TYR A 115 -3.19 -11.99 -19.82
C TYR A 115 -3.68 -12.97 -20.89
N ASP A 116 -3.62 -14.27 -20.59
CA ASP A 116 -4.15 -15.34 -21.41
C ASP A 116 -5.08 -16.23 -20.58
N LYS A 117 -6.03 -16.91 -21.25
CA LYS A 117 -6.98 -17.84 -20.60
C LYS A 117 -6.30 -19.04 -19.93
N ASP A 118 -5.11 -19.40 -20.41
CA ASP A 118 -4.35 -20.55 -19.94
C ASP A 118 -3.31 -20.15 -18.86
N ASP A 119 -3.27 -18.89 -18.46
CA ASP A 119 -2.41 -18.41 -17.39
C ASP A 119 -2.92 -18.92 -16.03
N ARG A 120 -1.97 -19.38 -15.22
CA ARG A 120 -2.22 -19.83 -13.85
C ARG A 120 -2.45 -18.69 -12.87
N PHE A 121 -1.84 -17.54 -13.14
CA PHE A 121 -1.86 -16.38 -12.30
C PHE A 121 -2.38 -15.16 -13.07
N PRO A 122 -3.16 -14.28 -12.42
CA PRO A 122 -3.51 -13.02 -13.04
C PRO A 122 -2.29 -12.10 -13.11
N LEU A 123 -2.45 -10.95 -13.73
CA LEU A 123 -1.40 -9.94 -13.83
C LEU A 123 -0.96 -9.50 -12.43
N LEU A 124 0.35 -9.43 -12.25
CA LEU A 124 1.03 -8.97 -11.05
C LEU A 124 1.44 -7.52 -11.23
N TYR A 125 1.07 -6.67 -10.29
CA TYR A 125 1.43 -5.26 -10.27
C TYR A 125 2.57 -5.06 -9.28
N VAL A 126 3.66 -4.41 -9.70
CA VAL A 126 4.89 -4.21 -8.93
C VAL A 126 5.24 -2.73 -8.89
N SER A 127 5.20 -2.13 -7.70
CA SER A 127 5.53 -0.72 -7.50
C SER A 127 7.04 -0.52 -7.40
N GLN A 128 7.59 0.35 -8.24
CA GLN A 128 9.02 0.68 -8.21
C GLN A 128 9.42 1.40 -6.92
N CYS A 129 8.67 2.41 -6.51
CA CYS A 129 8.89 3.25 -5.33
C CYS A 129 10.36 3.56 -5.03
N ASN A 130 11.03 4.29 -5.89
CA ASN A 130 12.42 4.68 -5.67
C ASN A 130 12.66 6.12 -6.10
N ARG A 131 13.61 6.80 -5.43
CA ARG A 131 14.07 8.15 -5.79
C ARG A 131 14.73 8.21 -7.16
N ASN A 132 15.42 7.13 -7.54
CA ASN A 132 16.15 7.08 -8.79
C ASN A 132 15.23 6.70 -9.95
N PRO A 133 15.24 7.47 -11.03
CA PRO A 133 14.46 7.14 -12.20
C PRO A 133 15.04 5.93 -12.95
N ILE A 134 14.16 5.09 -13.49
CA ILE A 134 14.47 4.08 -14.49
C ILE A 134 13.97 4.60 -15.83
N ASN A 135 14.82 4.64 -16.84
CA ASN A 135 14.48 5.19 -18.17
C ASN A 135 13.83 6.58 -18.11
N GLY A 136 14.34 7.45 -17.23
CA GLY A 136 13.85 8.83 -17.05
C GLY A 136 12.52 8.95 -16.28
N ARG A 137 11.96 7.86 -15.76
CA ARG A 137 10.73 7.84 -14.97
C ARG A 137 10.99 7.24 -13.60
N LYS A 138 10.46 7.84 -12.57
CA LYS A 138 10.49 7.32 -11.20
C LYS A 138 9.09 6.93 -10.75
N ASP A 139 9.04 6.09 -9.73
CA ASP A 139 7.80 5.72 -9.06
C ASP A 139 6.75 5.16 -10.04
N VAL A 140 7.18 4.28 -10.95
CA VAL A 140 6.31 3.62 -11.90
C VAL A 140 5.67 2.37 -11.30
N LEU A 141 4.55 1.95 -11.88
CA LEU A 141 3.94 0.67 -11.60
C LEU A 141 4.13 -0.25 -12.80
N TYR A 142 4.80 -1.35 -12.60
CA TYR A 142 4.98 -2.40 -13.60
C TYR A 142 3.84 -3.39 -13.54
N VAL A 143 3.37 -3.86 -14.68
CA VAL A 143 2.36 -4.92 -14.81
C VAL A 143 3.02 -6.11 -15.47
N GLU A 144 3.08 -7.21 -14.76
CA GLU A 144 3.83 -8.40 -15.14
C GLU A 144 2.94 -9.61 -15.34
N ARG A 145 3.21 -10.38 -16.38
CA ARG A 145 2.69 -11.73 -16.57
C ARG A 145 3.70 -12.73 -16.02
N VAL A 146 3.38 -13.41 -14.93
CA VAL A 146 4.25 -14.44 -14.37
C VAL A 146 4.03 -15.75 -15.12
N ALA A 147 5.12 -16.38 -15.57
CA ALA A 147 5.06 -17.66 -16.27
C ALA A 147 4.51 -18.78 -15.37
N ASN A 148 3.72 -19.69 -15.95
CA ASN A 148 3.09 -20.80 -15.23
C ASN A 148 4.09 -21.74 -14.54
N ASP A 149 5.33 -21.81 -15.04
CA ASP A 149 6.42 -22.63 -14.48
C ASP A 149 7.22 -21.92 -13.38
N LEU A 150 6.88 -20.68 -13.03
CA LEU A 150 7.50 -19.87 -11.98
C LEU A 150 9.02 -19.68 -12.16
N LYS A 151 9.49 -19.44 -13.40
CA LYS A 151 10.91 -19.21 -13.70
C LYS A 151 11.20 -17.85 -14.33
N SER A 152 10.17 -17.17 -14.80
CA SER A 152 10.30 -15.87 -15.48
C SER A 152 8.99 -15.09 -15.41
N SER A 153 9.03 -13.86 -15.85
CA SER A 153 7.84 -13.04 -16.13
C SER A 153 8.04 -12.25 -17.43
N GLU A 154 6.97 -11.65 -17.91
CA GLU A 154 6.92 -10.75 -19.05
C GLU A 154 6.36 -9.40 -18.60
N LEU A 155 7.05 -8.29 -18.89
CA LEU A 155 6.55 -6.95 -18.64
C LEU A 155 5.54 -6.60 -19.75
N VAL A 156 4.26 -6.53 -19.39
CA VAL A 156 3.18 -6.30 -20.38
C VAL A 156 2.69 -4.85 -20.40
N GLN A 157 2.91 -4.11 -19.32
CA GLN A 157 2.56 -2.68 -19.25
C GLN A 157 3.40 -1.98 -18.18
N THR A 158 3.72 -0.70 -18.42
CA THR A 158 4.26 0.22 -17.41
C THR A 158 3.29 1.37 -17.26
N ILE A 159 2.91 1.69 -16.02
CA ILE A 159 2.03 2.82 -15.70
C ILE A 159 2.87 3.89 -15.01
N TYR A 160 2.81 5.11 -15.53
CA TYR A 160 3.56 6.26 -15.03
C TYR A 160 2.64 7.44 -14.80
N PHE A 161 2.72 8.06 -13.63
CA PHE A 161 2.03 9.32 -13.34
C PHE A 161 2.97 10.50 -13.60
N LYS A 162 2.61 11.33 -14.60
CA LYS A 162 3.30 12.57 -14.88
C LYS A 162 2.81 13.66 -13.92
N ASP A 163 3.43 13.71 -12.74
CA ASP A 163 3.11 14.64 -11.67
C ASP A 163 3.64 16.06 -11.98
N THR A 164 2.91 16.82 -12.78
CA THR A 164 3.27 18.21 -13.12
C THR A 164 2.98 19.20 -12.01
N ASP A 165 2.10 18.84 -11.07
CA ASP A 165 1.68 19.71 -9.98
C ASP A 165 2.49 19.46 -8.70
N HIS A 166 3.51 18.56 -8.79
CA HIS A 166 4.40 18.20 -7.67
C HIS A 166 3.65 17.74 -6.42
N LEU A 167 2.64 16.89 -6.63
CA LEU A 167 1.83 16.33 -5.56
C LEU A 167 2.65 15.47 -4.60
N PHE A 168 3.70 14.82 -5.14
CA PHE A 168 4.62 13.96 -4.40
C PHE A 168 6.05 14.48 -4.48
N GLY A 169 6.61 14.79 -3.31
CA GLY A 169 8.02 15.18 -3.19
C GLY A 169 8.97 14.02 -2.96
N TYR A 170 8.44 12.90 -2.47
CA TYR A 170 9.22 11.71 -2.13
C TYR A 170 8.37 10.45 -2.13
N ALA A 171 8.87 9.39 -2.77
CA ALA A 171 8.38 8.01 -2.71
C ALA A 171 6.86 7.86 -2.94
N LEU A 172 6.45 7.85 -4.20
CA LEU A 172 5.11 7.43 -4.57
C LEU A 172 5.06 5.91 -4.72
N GLN A 173 4.24 5.27 -3.90
CA GLN A 173 3.95 3.85 -3.92
C GLN A 173 2.61 3.60 -4.59
N TRP A 174 2.50 2.50 -5.30
CA TRP A 174 1.28 2.14 -6.01
C TRP A 174 0.68 0.86 -5.43
N VAL A 175 -0.64 0.86 -5.32
CA VAL A 175 -1.44 -0.31 -4.95
C VAL A 175 -2.74 -0.30 -5.75
N ILE A 176 -3.26 -1.47 -6.10
CA ILE A 176 -4.55 -1.58 -6.78
C ILE A 176 -5.63 -2.11 -5.84
N ASP A 177 -6.85 -1.65 -6.07
CA ASP A 177 -8.09 -2.27 -5.59
C ASP A 177 -8.68 -3.10 -6.74
N PRO A 178 -8.32 -4.38 -6.83
CA PRO A 178 -8.70 -5.19 -7.98
C PRO A 178 -10.21 -5.51 -8.01
N ASP A 179 -10.89 -5.43 -6.86
CA ASP A 179 -12.31 -5.73 -6.76
C ASP A 179 -13.16 -4.56 -7.28
N ASN A 180 -12.66 -3.32 -7.17
CA ASN A 180 -13.34 -2.10 -7.64
C ASN A 180 -12.68 -1.46 -8.87
N ASN A 181 -11.64 -2.06 -9.42
CA ASN A 181 -10.89 -1.58 -10.60
C ASN A 181 -10.30 -0.18 -10.42
N TYR A 182 -9.75 0.11 -9.24
CA TYR A 182 -9.07 1.35 -8.93
C TYR A 182 -7.58 1.15 -8.66
N LEU A 183 -6.81 2.16 -9.08
CA LEU A 183 -5.40 2.33 -8.79
C LEU A 183 -5.25 3.46 -7.78
N TYR A 184 -4.51 3.20 -6.70
CA TYR A 184 -4.20 4.20 -5.68
C TYR A 184 -2.69 4.45 -5.64
N GLY A 185 -2.33 5.72 -5.55
CA GLY A 185 -0.98 6.16 -5.23
C GLY A 185 -0.95 6.71 -3.81
N TYR A 186 0.03 6.28 -3.04
CA TYR A 186 0.30 6.78 -1.69
C TYR A 186 1.74 7.27 -1.61
N GLY A 187 1.97 8.41 -0.96
CA GLY A 187 3.32 8.93 -0.81
C GLY A 187 3.39 10.23 -0.02
N ASN A 188 4.62 10.69 0.14
CA ASN A 188 4.97 11.87 0.90
C ASN A 188 4.90 13.13 0.02
N THR A 189 4.38 14.23 0.56
CA THR A 189 4.31 15.53 -0.17
C THR A 189 5.67 16.18 -0.30
N VAL A 190 6.59 15.90 0.63
CA VAL A 190 7.99 16.32 0.63
C VAL A 190 8.85 15.19 1.18
N ASP A 191 10.15 15.39 1.39
CA ASP A 191 11.02 14.40 2.01
C ASP A 191 10.45 13.94 3.37
N ASN A 192 10.48 12.65 3.66
CA ASN A 192 9.90 12.04 4.86
C ASN A 192 10.57 12.49 6.17
N THR A 193 11.74 13.10 6.09
CA THR A 193 12.43 13.74 7.24
C THR A 193 12.03 15.20 7.45
N ASN A 194 11.26 15.78 6.52
CA ASN A 194 10.82 17.16 6.61
C ASN A 194 9.61 17.28 7.55
N ALA A 195 9.68 18.22 8.49
CA ALA A 195 8.60 18.50 9.44
C ALA A 195 7.26 18.91 8.78
N LEU A 196 7.29 19.39 7.53
CA LEU A 196 6.11 19.79 6.77
C LEU A 196 5.53 18.63 5.94
N ASN A 197 6.12 17.44 6.01
CA ASN A 197 5.62 16.29 5.26
C ASN A 197 4.18 15.94 5.63
N ARG A 198 3.42 15.58 4.62
CA ARG A 198 2.05 15.05 4.68
C ARG A 198 1.97 13.78 3.86
N HIS A 199 0.97 12.96 4.11
CA HIS A 199 0.74 11.72 3.40
C HIS A 199 -0.44 11.86 2.46
N ARG A 200 -0.16 11.75 1.16
CA ARG A 200 -1.14 11.95 0.10
C ARG A 200 -1.64 10.63 -0.45
N ILE A 201 -2.93 10.56 -0.70
CA ILE A 201 -3.57 9.51 -1.46
C ILE A 201 -4.14 10.11 -2.74
N VAL A 202 -3.85 9.48 -3.86
CA VAL A 202 -4.47 9.76 -5.16
C VAL A 202 -5.15 8.50 -5.67
N LYS A 203 -6.20 8.67 -6.48
CA LYS A 203 -6.98 7.57 -7.05
C LYS A 203 -7.15 7.76 -8.54
N PHE A 204 -7.01 6.67 -9.26
CA PHE A 204 -7.22 6.57 -10.71
C PHE A 204 -8.05 5.32 -11.01
N ARG A 205 -8.52 5.19 -12.23
CA ARG A 205 -8.96 3.90 -12.78
C ARG A 205 -7.71 3.06 -13.13
N ILE A 206 -7.77 1.75 -12.95
CA ILE A 206 -6.71 0.86 -13.48
C ILE A 206 -6.74 0.95 -15.02
N PRO A 207 -5.63 1.34 -15.68
CA PRO A 207 -5.54 1.33 -17.12
C PRO A 207 -5.68 -0.08 -17.70
N LYS A 208 -6.36 -0.21 -18.83
CA LYS A 208 -6.42 -1.48 -19.56
C LYS A 208 -5.13 -1.69 -20.35
N LEU A 209 -4.79 -2.93 -20.65
CA LEU A 209 -3.58 -3.25 -21.42
C LEU A 209 -3.57 -2.59 -22.81
N ASN A 210 -4.74 -2.52 -23.47
CA ASN A 210 -4.86 -1.92 -24.79
C ASN A 210 -4.86 -0.38 -24.80
N GLU A 211 -4.75 0.28 -23.64
CA GLU A 211 -4.58 1.73 -23.52
C GLU A 211 -3.09 2.12 -23.53
N SER A 212 -2.18 1.15 -23.57
CA SER A 212 -0.75 1.38 -23.67
C SER A 212 -0.34 1.79 -25.08
N THR A 213 0.61 2.73 -25.15
CA THR A 213 1.40 2.99 -26.36
C THR A 213 2.82 2.47 -26.09
N ASP A 214 3.28 1.53 -26.88
CA ASP A 214 4.59 0.85 -26.70
C ASP A 214 4.79 0.31 -25.25
N GLY A 215 3.73 -0.29 -24.69
CA GLY A 215 3.74 -0.82 -23.34
C GLY A 215 3.68 0.22 -22.21
N LEU A 216 3.54 1.52 -22.53
CA LEU A 216 3.49 2.60 -21.55
C LEU A 216 2.11 3.26 -21.51
N VAL A 217 1.59 3.46 -20.29
CA VAL A 217 0.48 4.37 -20.00
C VAL A 217 1.02 5.54 -19.19
N THR A 218 0.72 6.76 -19.62
CA THR A 218 1.05 7.97 -18.88
C THR A 218 -0.23 8.57 -18.31
N LEU A 219 -0.40 8.48 -17.01
CA LEU A 219 -1.47 9.16 -16.28
C LEU A 219 -1.08 10.61 -16.03
N THR A 220 -2.07 11.48 -15.99
CA THR A 220 -1.92 12.92 -15.75
C THR A 220 -2.89 13.36 -14.65
N LYS A 221 -2.86 14.64 -14.28
CA LYS A 221 -3.83 15.20 -13.34
C LYS A 221 -5.29 15.11 -13.85
N ASP A 222 -5.48 15.05 -15.15
CA ASP A 222 -6.83 14.96 -15.76
C ASP A 222 -7.44 13.56 -15.58
N ASP A 223 -6.62 12.56 -15.25
CA ASP A 223 -7.05 11.19 -14.95
C ASP A 223 -7.36 10.97 -13.45
N LEU A 224 -7.07 11.97 -12.59
CA LEU A 224 -7.30 11.88 -11.15
C LEU A 224 -8.80 11.80 -10.84
N LEU A 225 -9.20 10.76 -10.11
CA LEU A 225 -10.55 10.62 -9.56
C LEU A 225 -10.63 11.22 -8.15
N GLU A 226 -9.58 11.08 -7.35
CA GLU A 226 -9.49 11.61 -6.00
C GLU A 226 -8.05 12.04 -5.69
N ASN A 227 -7.92 13.06 -4.85
CA ASN A 227 -6.66 13.59 -4.34
C ASN A 227 -6.91 14.23 -2.98
N TYR A 228 -6.34 13.69 -1.90
CA TYR A 228 -6.50 14.19 -0.55
C TYR A 228 -5.30 13.82 0.34
N LEU A 229 -5.21 14.45 1.52
CA LEU A 229 -4.21 14.15 2.53
C LEU A 229 -4.85 13.33 3.66
N ILE A 230 -4.12 12.34 4.19
CA ILE A 230 -4.57 11.57 5.36
C ILE A 230 -4.80 12.51 6.55
N GLU A 231 -3.95 13.50 6.71
CA GLU A 231 -4.00 14.48 7.80
C GLU A 231 -5.17 15.46 7.71
N ASP A 232 -5.93 15.48 6.63
CA ASP A 232 -7.18 16.26 6.56
C ASP A 232 -8.22 15.73 7.58
N THR A 233 -8.17 14.42 7.92
CA THR A 233 -9.08 13.79 8.86
C THR A 233 -8.39 13.06 10.02
N TYR A 234 -7.14 12.65 9.86
CA TYR A 234 -6.34 11.97 10.89
C TYR A 234 -5.17 12.85 11.32
N GLN A 235 -5.33 13.60 12.41
CA GLN A 235 -4.36 14.57 12.90
C GLN A 235 -3.45 14.03 14.02
N THR A 236 -3.57 12.76 14.34
CA THR A 236 -2.64 12.07 15.24
C THR A 236 -1.34 11.79 14.49
N HIS A 237 -0.25 11.63 15.24
CA HIS A 237 1.03 11.29 14.65
C HIS A 237 0.92 10.09 13.70
N PHE A 238 1.48 10.25 12.51
CA PHE A 238 1.57 9.22 11.49
C PHE A 238 3.05 8.90 11.21
N ASN A 239 3.44 7.62 11.19
CA ASN A 239 4.82 7.25 10.94
C ASN A 239 5.18 7.55 9.46
N PRO A 240 6.19 8.40 9.19
CA PRO A 240 6.52 8.82 7.82
C PRO A 240 7.24 7.73 7.00
N ILE A 241 7.64 6.63 7.64
CA ILE A 241 8.37 5.54 6.98
C ILE A 241 7.34 4.54 6.45
N GLY A 242 6.75 4.85 5.31
CA GLY A 242 5.88 3.91 4.59
C GLY A 242 6.70 2.78 3.98
N GLN A 243 6.17 1.56 4.07
CA GLN A 243 6.76 0.34 3.52
C GLN A 243 5.88 -0.21 2.40
N GLY A 244 5.16 -1.31 2.58
CA GLY A 244 4.23 -1.84 1.60
C GLY A 244 2.83 -1.22 1.65
N LEU A 245 1.96 -1.72 0.79
CA LEU A 245 0.54 -1.34 0.72
C LEU A 245 -0.30 -2.53 0.27
N PHE A 246 -1.45 -2.71 0.89
CA PHE A 246 -2.42 -3.73 0.49
C PHE A 246 -3.85 -3.18 0.59
N ILE A 247 -4.73 -3.56 -0.33
CA ILE A 247 -6.15 -3.18 -0.27
C ILE A 247 -7.05 -4.42 -0.17
N LYS A 248 -7.97 -4.38 0.78
CA LYS A 248 -9.03 -5.37 0.92
C LYS A 248 -10.31 -4.73 1.42
N ASN A 249 -11.43 -4.99 0.74
CA ASN A 249 -12.77 -4.51 1.13
C ASN A 249 -12.83 -2.99 1.38
N GLY A 250 -12.17 -2.19 0.55
CA GLY A 250 -12.11 -0.72 0.70
C GLY A 250 -11.26 -0.23 1.86
N GLN A 251 -10.47 -1.10 2.47
CA GLN A 251 -9.48 -0.76 3.48
C GLN A 251 -8.08 -0.83 2.88
N LEU A 252 -7.31 0.22 3.09
CA LEU A 252 -5.89 0.30 2.75
C LEU A 252 -5.07 -0.04 4.00
N PHE A 253 -4.31 -1.11 3.92
CA PHE A 253 -3.35 -1.54 4.92
C PHE A 253 -1.99 -0.92 4.59
N MET A 254 -1.40 -0.24 5.55
CA MET A 254 -0.15 0.52 5.38
C MET A 254 0.86 0.07 6.44
N PRO A 255 1.69 -0.95 6.16
CA PRO A 255 2.85 -1.26 7.00
C PRO A 255 3.82 -0.08 7.01
N THR A 256 4.38 0.22 8.18
CA THR A 256 5.33 1.34 8.36
C THR A 256 6.41 0.99 9.37
N GLY A 257 7.51 1.73 9.34
CA GLY A 257 8.54 1.72 10.37
C GLY A 257 9.64 0.68 10.19
N PHE A 258 10.64 0.75 11.06
CA PHE A 258 11.85 -0.07 11.02
C PHE A 258 11.98 -1.04 12.22
N GLY A 259 10.91 -1.23 13.01
CA GLY A 259 10.94 -2.08 14.20
C GLY A 259 11.85 -1.57 15.31
N LYS A 260 12.10 -0.26 15.38
CA LYS A 260 12.97 0.38 16.37
C LYS A 260 12.13 1.30 17.26
N GLU A 261 12.60 1.53 18.49
CA GLU A 261 11.91 2.39 19.47
C GLU A 261 11.48 3.75 18.90
N LYS A 262 12.34 4.40 18.13
CA LYS A 262 12.06 5.71 17.49
C LYS A 262 11.28 5.63 16.17
N GLN A 263 11.19 4.44 15.59
CA GLN A 263 10.52 4.16 14.32
C GLN A 263 9.87 2.77 14.42
N PRO A 264 8.84 2.64 15.25
CA PRO A 264 8.20 1.36 15.52
C PRO A 264 7.52 0.80 14.28
N SER A 265 7.38 -0.52 14.24
CA SER A 265 6.62 -1.23 13.21
C SER A 265 5.14 -1.10 13.48
N ILE A 266 4.47 -0.24 12.70
CA ILE A 266 3.05 0.05 12.85
C ILE A 266 2.32 -0.37 11.59
N LEU A 267 1.20 -1.06 11.76
CA LEU A 267 0.23 -1.30 10.70
C LEU A 267 -0.94 -0.33 10.86
N TYR A 268 -1.08 0.59 9.93
CA TYR A 268 -2.25 1.44 9.83
C TYR A 268 -3.28 0.82 8.90
N VAL A 269 -4.56 0.96 9.24
CA VAL A 269 -5.68 0.53 8.39
C VAL A 269 -6.59 1.73 8.13
N TRP A 270 -6.60 2.16 6.90
CA TRP A 270 -7.34 3.32 6.43
C TRP A 270 -8.56 2.92 5.62
N ASN A 271 -9.72 3.48 5.93
CA ASN A 271 -10.91 3.29 5.12
C ASN A 271 -10.94 4.28 3.96
N LEU A 272 -10.82 3.78 2.74
CA LEU A 272 -10.77 4.59 1.52
C LEU A 272 -12.09 5.31 1.22
N ASN A 273 -13.24 4.73 1.63
CA ASN A 273 -14.56 5.29 1.35
C ASN A 273 -14.91 6.43 2.31
N THR A 274 -14.66 6.24 3.60
CA THR A 274 -14.98 7.23 4.64
C THR A 274 -13.82 8.20 4.89
N ARG A 275 -12.62 7.89 4.39
CA ARG A 275 -11.38 8.64 4.62
C ARG A 275 -11.09 8.79 6.12
N THR A 276 -11.14 7.67 6.83
CA THR A 276 -10.90 7.63 8.28
C THR A 276 -9.95 6.50 8.64
N MET A 277 -9.11 6.74 9.66
CA MET A 277 -8.28 5.71 10.25
C MET A 277 -9.15 4.73 11.05
N GLN A 278 -9.08 3.44 10.69
CA GLN A 278 -9.85 2.38 11.32
C GLN A 278 -9.05 1.70 12.44
N ASN A 279 -7.79 1.42 12.17
CA ASN A 279 -6.91 0.73 13.11
C ASN A 279 -5.50 1.31 13.07
N VAL A 280 -4.83 1.28 14.22
CA VAL A 280 -3.40 1.54 14.39
C VAL A 280 -2.86 0.44 15.29
N ILE A 281 -2.06 -0.46 14.75
CA ILE A 281 -1.62 -1.68 15.42
C ILE A 281 -0.09 -1.65 15.56
N ASP A 282 0.39 -1.62 16.79
CA ASP A 282 1.83 -1.71 17.06
C ASP A 282 2.30 -3.17 17.01
N LEU A 283 3.10 -3.49 16.02
CA LEU A 283 3.69 -4.81 15.80
C LEU A 283 5.17 -4.89 16.15
N THR A 284 5.75 -3.83 16.71
CA THR A 284 7.19 -3.72 16.98
C THR A 284 7.75 -4.91 17.76
N LYS A 285 6.99 -5.39 18.76
CA LYS A 285 7.39 -6.55 19.58
C LYS A 285 6.99 -7.89 18.98
N ALA A 286 6.06 -7.88 18.02
CA ALA A 286 5.49 -9.11 17.46
C ALA A 286 6.26 -9.60 16.23
N THR A 287 6.81 -8.68 15.41
CA THR A 287 7.43 -9.01 14.12
C THR A 287 8.96 -8.88 14.10
N PHE A 288 9.59 -8.45 15.18
CA PHE A 288 11.05 -8.36 15.37
C PHE A 288 11.80 -7.40 14.45
N GLY A 289 11.14 -6.63 13.61
CA GLY A 289 11.87 -5.78 12.68
C GLY A 289 11.00 -4.92 11.77
N GLU A 290 11.59 -4.49 10.69
CA GLU A 290 10.96 -3.67 9.66
C GLU A 290 9.81 -4.41 9.00
N LEU A 291 8.60 -3.84 9.06
CA LEU A 291 7.49 -4.35 8.25
C LEU A 291 7.75 -4.00 6.80
N GLU A 292 7.53 -4.96 5.91
CA GLU A 292 7.72 -4.72 4.48
C GLU A 292 6.39 -4.64 3.74
N ASP A 293 5.58 -5.70 3.80
CA ASP A 293 4.29 -5.74 3.13
C ASP A 293 3.35 -6.72 3.82
N CYS A 294 2.08 -6.75 3.39
CA CYS A 294 1.08 -7.66 3.93
C CYS A 294 0.06 -8.09 2.87
N ALA A 295 -0.57 -9.24 3.10
CA ALA A 295 -1.62 -9.78 2.25
C ALA A 295 -2.65 -10.58 3.07
N TYR A 296 -3.86 -10.73 2.55
CA TYR A 296 -4.93 -11.51 3.18
C TYR A 296 -5.03 -12.92 2.61
N TYR A 297 -5.14 -13.90 3.51
CA TYR A 297 -5.39 -15.28 3.12
C TYR A 297 -6.35 -15.96 4.11
N LYS A 298 -7.50 -16.41 3.62
CA LYS A 298 -8.53 -17.16 4.39
C LYS A 298 -8.94 -16.53 5.72
N GLY A 299 -8.99 -15.19 5.79
CA GLY A 299 -9.43 -14.46 6.99
C GLY A 299 -8.28 -13.93 7.85
N ASP A 300 -7.07 -14.43 7.69
CA ASP A 300 -5.89 -13.97 8.40
C ASP A 300 -5.06 -12.98 7.56
N LEU A 301 -4.33 -12.10 8.22
CA LEU A 301 -3.38 -11.21 7.58
C LEU A 301 -1.97 -11.81 7.68
N TYR A 302 -1.34 -12.00 6.54
CA TYR A 302 0.05 -12.40 6.44
C TYR A 302 0.93 -11.17 6.31
N ILE A 303 2.04 -11.14 7.03
CA ILE A 303 2.95 -9.99 7.09
C ILE A 303 4.36 -10.48 6.78
N GLN A 304 5.02 -9.81 5.87
CA GLN A 304 6.45 -9.95 5.61
C GLN A 304 7.21 -8.89 6.40
N ALA A 305 8.17 -9.32 7.22
CA ALA A 305 9.02 -8.42 8.01
C ALA A 305 10.46 -8.94 7.99
N GLN A 306 11.39 -8.14 7.44
CA GLN A 306 12.83 -8.45 7.35
C GLN A 306 13.17 -9.89 6.87
N GLY A 307 12.34 -10.43 5.98
CA GLY A 307 12.54 -11.79 5.45
C GLY A 307 11.96 -12.90 6.32
N ASP A 308 11.17 -12.56 7.31
CA ASP A 308 10.34 -13.48 8.07
C ASP A 308 8.88 -13.30 7.70
N LEU A 309 8.13 -14.40 7.69
CA LEU A 309 6.70 -14.42 7.43
C LEU A 309 5.94 -14.65 8.72
N PHE A 310 4.96 -13.82 8.98
CA PHE A 310 4.09 -13.89 10.15
C PHE A 310 2.63 -14.03 9.71
N ARG A 311 1.81 -14.61 10.58
CA ARG A 311 0.35 -14.64 10.46
C ARG A 311 -0.27 -13.88 11.61
N LEU A 312 -1.11 -12.91 11.31
CA LEU A 312 -1.86 -12.11 12.26
C LEU A 312 -3.32 -12.54 12.22
N THR A 313 -3.85 -13.01 13.36
CA THR A 313 -5.24 -13.43 13.56
C THR A 313 -5.89 -12.51 14.59
N PHE A 314 -7.08 -11.99 14.29
CA PHE A 314 -7.87 -11.07 15.12
C PHE A 314 -9.02 -11.77 15.84
#